data_6d26602c6624582eea043130c6b652d2
#
_entry.id   6d26602c6624582eea043130c6b652d2
#
_cell.length_a   1.000
_cell.length_b   1.000
_cell.length_c   1.000
_cell.angle_alpha   90.00
_cell.angle_beta   90.00
_cell.angle_gamma   90.00
#
_symmetry.space_group_name_H-M   'P 1'
#
loop_
_entity.id
_entity.type
_entity.pdbx_description
1 polymer ?
#
loop_
_entity_poly.entity_id
_entity_poly.type
_entity_poly.pdbx_seq_one_letter_code
_entity_poly.pdbx_strand_id
1 'polypeptide(L)'
;MIKLQTVENADHVAQARALFQEYAETRKHDPAVENFQEEIDNLPGKYAAPDGNLILAYSDGKLAGCVAVHKLADGVCEMKRLYVSPRFRGRGIGRHLVEAILKQAAMMGYSRLRLDSIPSMKEAQALYESIGFYEIPAYRHNPNEGTKYYEIELHNKSMNLMLRKRDLTT
;
A
#
# COMPACT_ATOMS: atom_id res chain seq x y z
N MET A 1 16.74 -3.41 -11.66
CA MET A 1 16.74 -2.34 -10.64
C MET A 1 15.31 -1.91 -10.35
N ILE A 2 14.95 -1.79 -9.09
CA ILE A 2 13.62 -1.32 -8.66
C ILE A 2 13.68 0.19 -8.45
N LYS A 3 12.76 0.92 -9.06
CA LYS A 3 12.61 2.37 -8.91
C LYS A 3 11.20 2.68 -8.42
N LEU A 4 11.09 3.59 -7.45
CA LEU A 4 9.81 4.05 -6.91
C LEU A 4 9.52 5.48 -7.35
N GLN A 5 8.27 5.79 -7.59
CA GLN A 5 7.81 7.10 -8.05
C GLN A 5 6.50 7.48 -7.36
N THR A 6 6.51 8.59 -6.63
CA THR A 6 5.28 9.20 -6.13
C THR A 6 4.44 9.72 -7.31
N VAL A 7 3.15 9.50 -7.27
CA VAL A 7 2.21 9.99 -8.28
C VAL A 7 2.07 11.51 -8.12
N GLU A 8 2.48 12.28 -9.13
CA GLU A 8 2.56 13.75 -9.09
C GLU A 8 1.91 14.44 -10.29
N ASN A 9 1.64 13.71 -11.36
CA ASN A 9 1.14 14.27 -12.61
C ASN A 9 0.14 13.35 -13.31
N ALA A 10 -0.44 13.81 -14.41
CA ALA A 10 -1.44 13.08 -15.16
C ALA A 10 -0.93 11.75 -15.73
N ASP A 11 0.33 11.68 -16.17
CA ASP A 11 0.92 10.45 -16.68
C ASP A 11 1.06 9.41 -15.58
N HIS A 12 1.49 9.82 -14.39
CA HIS A 12 1.55 8.94 -13.22
C HIS A 12 0.16 8.43 -12.82
N VAL A 13 -0.86 9.30 -12.85
CA VAL A 13 -2.25 8.90 -12.58
C VAL A 13 -2.74 7.87 -13.58
N ALA A 14 -2.43 8.04 -14.87
CA ALA A 14 -2.80 7.08 -15.91
C ALA A 14 -2.15 5.70 -15.66
N GLN A 15 -0.90 5.68 -15.23
CA GLN A 15 -0.19 4.44 -14.89
C GLN A 15 -0.77 3.79 -13.63
N ALA A 16 -1.09 4.56 -12.60
CA ALA A 16 -1.78 4.08 -11.41
C ALA A 16 -3.15 3.47 -11.78
N ARG A 17 -3.88 4.15 -12.65
CA ARG A 17 -5.19 3.66 -13.14
C ARG A 17 -5.06 2.31 -13.82
N ALA A 18 -4.05 2.12 -14.66
CA ALA A 18 -3.80 0.84 -15.33
C ALA A 18 -3.58 -0.30 -14.31
N LEU A 19 -2.78 -0.05 -13.28
CA LEU A 19 -2.54 -1.02 -12.21
C LEU A 19 -3.77 -1.29 -11.35
N PHE A 20 -4.56 -0.27 -11.06
CA PHE A 20 -5.82 -0.42 -10.31
C PHE A 20 -6.84 -1.24 -11.11
N GLN A 21 -6.91 -1.04 -12.42
CA GLN A 21 -7.76 -1.86 -13.31
C GLN A 21 -7.30 -3.32 -13.31
N GLU A 22 -5.99 -3.56 -13.38
CA GLU A 22 -5.41 -4.90 -13.30
C GLU A 22 -5.72 -5.56 -11.96
N TYR A 23 -5.57 -4.82 -10.86
CA TYR A 23 -5.94 -5.25 -9.51
C TYR A 23 -7.43 -5.58 -9.40
N ALA A 24 -8.30 -4.70 -9.90
CA ALA A 24 -9.75 -4.90 -9.89
C ALA A 24 -10.16 -6.20 -10.59
N GLU A 25 -9.53 -6.54 -11.70
CA GLU A 25 -9.80 -7.78 -12.44
C GLU A 25 -9.48 -9.01 -11.59
N THR A 26 -8.43 -8.97 -10.78
CA THR A 26 -8.09 -10.07 -9.84
C THR A 26 -9.07 -10.19 -8.67
N ARG A 27 -9.84 -9.14 -8.40
CA ARG A 27 -10.76 -9.02 -7.25
C ARG A 27 -12.22 -8.85 -7.66
N LYS A 28 -12.58 -9.15 -8.90
CA LYS A 28 -13.93 -8.91 -9.47
C LYS A 28 -15.07 -9.66 -8.75
N HIS A 29 -14.76 -10.71 -8.01
CA HIS A 29 -15.74 -11.49 -7.23
C HIS A 29 -15.67 -11.18 -5.72
N ASP A 30 -14.85 -10.21 -5.32
CA ASP A 30 -14.68 -9.83 -3.93
C ASP A 30 -15.75 -8.78 -3.53
N PRO A 31 -16.67 -9.13 -2.61
CA PRO A 31 -17.72 -8.18 -2.20
C PRO A 31 -17.19 -6.95 -1.45
N ALA A 32 -15.93 -6.98 -0.97
CA ALA A 32 -15.34 -5.84 -0.28
C ALA A 32 -14.88 -4.72 -1.23
N VAL A 33 -14.84 -4.96 -2.53
CA VAL A 33 -14.40 -3.98 -3.53
C VAL A 33 -15.56 -3.43 -4.38
N GLU A 34 -16.73 -3.33 -3.79
CA GLU A 34 -17.85 -2.61 -4.41
C GLU A 34 -17.45 -1.15 -4.68
N ASN A 35 -17.95 -0.58 -5.78
CA ASN A 35 -17.66 0.79 -6.23
C ASN A 35 -16.17 1.06 -6.54
N PHE A 36 -15.37 0.02 -6.77
CA PHE A 36 -13.96 0.18 -7.09
C PHE A 36 -13.74 0.95 -8.40
N GLN A 37 -14.64 0.81 -9.36
CA GLN A 37 -14.57 1.56 -10.62
C GLN A 37 -14.67 3.08 -10.39
N GLU A 38 -15.50 3.51 -9.44
CA GLU A 38 -15.59 4.93 -9.06
C GLU A 38 -14.25 5.43 -8.49
N GLU A 39 -13.59 4.63 -7.65
CA GLU A 39 -12.25 4.96 -7.14
C GLU A 39 -11.24 5.10 -8.27
N ILE A 40 -11.24 4.18 -9.23
CA ILE A 40 -10.37 4.20 -10.41
C ILE A 40 -10.61 5.46 -11.25
N ASP A 41 -11.86 5.78 -11.51
CA ASP A 41 -12.25 6.93 -12.34
C ASP A 41 -11.85 8.27 -11.71
N ASN A 42 -11.82 8.33 -10.39
CA ASN A 42 -11.55 9.55 -9.63
C ASN A 42 -10.12 9.65 -9.07
N LEU A 43 -9.20 8.78 -9.50
CA LEU A 43 -7.82 8.85 -9.04
C LEU A 43 -7.19 10.23 -9.29
N PRO A 44 -6.39 10.78 -8.34
CA PRO A 44 -5.92 10.16 -7.10
C PRO A 44 -6.93 10.18 -5.94
N GLY A 45 -8.04 10.94 -6.02
CA GLY A 45 -9.11 10.96 -5.02
C GLY A 45 -8.60 11.10 -3.57
N LYS A 46 -9.00 10.18 -2.70
CA LYS A 46 -8.58 10.17 -1.28
C LYS A 46 -7.08 9.90 -1.08
N TYR A 47 -6.37 9.46 -2.12
CA TYR A 47 -4.93 9.25 -2.07
C TYR A 47 -4.12 10.49 -2.45
N ALA A 48 -4.80 11.61 -2.71
CA ALA A 48 -4.13 12.87 -3.01
C ALA A 48 -3.49 13.50 -1.76
N ALA A 49 -2.37 14.24 -1.98
CA ALA A 49 -1.80 15.08 -0.95
C ALA A 49 -2.83 16.14 -0.48
N PRO A 50 -2.76 16.63 0.76
CA PRO A 50 -1.72 16.37 1.78
C PRO A 50 -1.96 15.13 2.65
N ASP A 51 -3.16 14.55 2.65
CA ASP A 51 -3.55 13.48 3.57
C ASP A 51 -3.27 12.09 3.02
N GLY A 52 -3.04 11.96 1.73
CA GLY A 52 -2.78 10.70 1.05
C GLY A 52 -1.47 10.69 0.27
N ASN A 53 -1.13 9.51 -0.23
CA ASN A 53 0.00 9.29 -1.12
C ASN A 53 -0.26 8.06 -1.98
N LEU A 54 0.33 8.05 -3.17
CA LEU A 54 0.22 6.94 -4.12
C LEU A 54 1.59 6.76 -4.76
N ILE A 55 2.15 5.55 -4.64
CA ILE A 55 3.51 5.23 -5.10
C ILE A 55 3.44 4.16 -6.18
N LEU A 56 4.16 4.36 -7.27
CA LEU A 56 4.39 3.40 -8.34
C LEU A 56 5.76 2.76 -8.19
N ALA A 57 5.87 1.49 -8.56
CA ALA A 57 7.13 0.78 -8.66
C ALA A 57 7.42 0.36 -10.09
N TYR A 58 8.67 0.50 -10.48
CA TYR A 58 9.18 0.04 -11.77
C TYR A 58 10.27 -1.00 -11.55
N SER A 59 10.30 -2.01 -12.40
CA SER A 59 11.36 -3.01 -12.46
C SER A 59 12.00 -2.94 -13.84
N ASP A 60 13.26 -2.56 -13.87
CA ASP A 60 14.02 -2.36 -15.12
C ASP A 60 13.28 -1.47 -16.14
N GLY A 61 12.72 -0.38 -15.64
CA GLY A 61 12.01 0.63 -16.45
C GLY A 61 10.56 0.28 -16.79
N LYS A 62 10.06 -0.87 -16.36
CA LYS A 62 8.69 -1.32 -16.63
C LYS A 62 7.81 -1.16 -15.40
N LEU A 63 6.60 -0.65 -15.59
CA LEU A 63 5.61 -0.51 -14.54
C LEU A 63 5.28 -1.87 -13.91
N ALA A 64 5.50 -2.00 -12.60
CA ALA A 64 5.45 -3.29 -11.92
C ALA A 64 4.45 -3.36 -10.76
N GLY A 65 4.16 -2.26 -10.09
CA GLY A 65 3.27 -2.30 -8.93
C GLY A 65 2.94 -0.93 -8.36
N CYS A 66 2.10 -0.92 -7.34
CA CYS A 66 1.66 0.29 -6.66
C CYS A 66 1.30 0.03 -5.20
N VAL A 67 1.19 1.11 -4.44
CA VAL A 67 0.63 1.13 -3.09
C VAL A 67 0.05 2.52 -2.82
N ALA A 68 -0.99 2.59 -2.02
CA ALA A 68 -1.63 3.83 -1.65
C ALA A 68 -1.84 3.95 -0.14
N VAL A 69 -1.98 5.18 0.33
CA VAL A 69 -2.35 5.47 1.72
C VAL A 69 -3.32 6.65 1.74
N HIS A 70 -4.29 6.60 2.65
CA HIS A 70 -5.22 7.70 2.89
C HIS A 70 -5.46 7.89 4.38
N LYS A 71 -6.01 9.04 4.76
CA LYS A 71 -6.40 9.30 6.15
C LYS A 71 -7.56 8.39 6.55
N LEU A 72 -7.43 7.75 7.72
CA LEU A 72 -8.48 6.92 8.32
C LEU A 72 -9.13 7.65 9.51
N ALA A 73 -8.31 8.23 10.37
CA ALA A 73 -8.71 8.98 11.56
C ALA A 73 -7.58 9.95 11.93
N ASP A 74 -7.75 10.75 12.99
CA ASP A 74 -6.70 11.65 13.44
C ASP A 74 -5.44 10.88 13.85
N GLY A 75 -4.34 11.18 13.19
CA GLY A 75 -3.06 10.52 13.41
C GLY A 75 -2.96 9.09 12.84
N VAL A 76 -4.01 8.57 12.23
CA VAL A 76 -4.07 7.20 11.72
C VAL A 76 -4.38 7.21 10.22
N CYS A 77 -3.53 6.54 9.45
CA CYS A 77 -3.76 6.31 8.01
C CYS A 77 -4.00 4.83 7.72
N GLU A 78 -4.48 4.57 6.50
CA GLU A 78 -4.72 3.21 6.04
C GLU A 78 -4.00 2.97 4.73
N MET A 79 -3.23 1.88 4.67
CA MET A 79 -2.62 1.41 3.44
C MET A 79 -3.63 0.62 2.64
N LYS A 80 -3.71 0.91 1.35
CA LYS A 80 -4.61 0.28 0.38
C LYS A 80 -3.88 -0.02 -0.91
N ARG A 81 -4.43 -0.96 -1.66
CA ARG A 81 -4.06 -1.19 -3.06
C ARG A 81 -2.58 -1.56 -3.26
N LEU A 82 -2.00 -2.30 -2.30
CA LEU A 82 -0.72 -2.93 -2.54
C LEU A 82 -0.89 -4.00 -3.62
N TYR A 83 -0.23 -3.79 -4.74
CA TYR A 83 -0.33 -4.69 -5.88
C TYR A 83 0.98 -4.75 -6.65
N VAL A 84 1.38 -5.96 -7.00
CA VAL A 84 2.52 -6.22 -7.89
C VAL A 84 2.02 -7.10 -9.02
N SER A 85 2.21 -6.66 -10.26
CA SER A 85 1.81 -7.44 -11.43
C SER A 85 2.49 -8.82 -11.42
N PRO A 86 1.76 -9.90 -11.79
CA PRO A 86 2.26 -11.27 -11.61
C PRO A 86 3.66 -11.54 -12.16
N ARG A 87 3.99 -11.01 -13.32
CA ARG A 87 5.30 -11.21 -13.97
C ARG A 87 6.48 -10.58 -13.21
N PHE A 88 6.20 -9.68 -12.26
CA PHE A 88 7.22 -9.00 -11.46
C PHE A 88 7.30 -9.51 -10.02
N ARG A 89 6.50 -10.50 -9.65
CA ARG A 89 6.49 -11.06 -8.29
C ARG A 89 7.77 -11.84 -8.00
N GLY A 90 8.09 -12.00 -6.71
CA GLY A 90 9.30 -12.70 -6.28
C GLY A 90 10.59 -11.89 -6.38
N ARG A 91 10.52 -10.59 -6.60
CA ARG A 91 11.66 -9.68 -6.74
C ARG A 91 11.81 -8.68 -5.60
N GLY A 92 10.98 -8.81 -4.55
CA GLY A 92 11.02 -7.90 -3.40
C GLY A 92 10.31 -6.56 -3.61
N ILE A 93 9.56 -6.37 -4.69
CA ILE A 93 8.88 -5.11 -5.02
C ILE A 93 7.82 -4.76 -3.97
N GLY A 94 7.04 -5.75 -3.51
CA GLY A 94 6.04 -5.54 -2.46
C GLY A 94 6.64 -4.97 -1.18
N ARG A 95 7.77 -5.50 -0.76
CA ARG A 95 8.50 -4.97 0.41
C ARG A 95 8.96 -3.53 0.20
N HIS A 96 9.54 -3.23 -0.95
CA HIS A 96 9.96 -1.87 -1.29
C HIS A 96 8.79 -0.88 -1.23
N LEU A 97 7.64 -1.28 -1.77
CA LEU A 97 6.43 -0.45 -1.76
C LEU A 97 5.92 -0.21 -0.34
N VAL A 98 5.82 -1.26 0.48
CA VAL A 98 5.35 -1.13 1.87
C VAL A 98 6.28 -0.23 2.67
N GLU A 99 7.59 -0.45 2.60
CA GLU A 99 8.56 0.38 3.32
C GLU A 99 8.54 1.84 2.87
N ALA A 100 8.38 2.09 1.57
CA ALA A 100 8.26 3.44 1.04
C ALA A 100 6.99 4.16 1.54
N ILE A 101 5.86 3.48 1.56
CA ILE A 101 4.62 4.10 2.02
C ILE A 101 4.64 4.34 3.54
N LEU A 102 5.29 3.47 4.30
CA LEU A 102 5.50 3.69 5.74
C LEU A 102 6.34 4.95 5.99
N LYS A 103 7.41 5.14 5.23
CA LYS A 103 8.25 6.33 5.32
C LYS A 103 7.45 7.58 4.97
N GLN A 104 6.69 7.56 3.89
CA GLN A 104 5.84 8.68 3.48
C GLN A 104 4.78 9.01 4.53
N ALA A 105 4.11 8.00 5.07
CA ALA A 105 3.10 8.18 6.10
C ALA A 105 3.69 8.83 7.38
N ALA A 106 4.87 8.40 7.80
CA ALA A 106 5.58 9.01 8.93
C ALA A 106 5.94 10.48 8.64
N MET A 107 6.43 10.80 7.44
CA MET A 107 6.74 12.16 7.02
C MET A 107 5.51 13.06 6.93
N MET A 108 4.35 12.49 6.63
CA MET A 108 3.06 13.20 6.60
C MET A 108 2.50 13.47 8.01
N GLY A 109 3.13 12.94 9.05
CA GLY A 109 2.75 13.19 10.45
C GLY A 109 1.84 12.14 11.06
N TYR A 110 1.54 11.05 10.38
CA TYR A 110 0.75 9.96 10.94
C TYR A 110 1.57 9.20 12.01
N SER A 111 0.89 8.80 13.09
CA SER A 111 1.50 8.03 14.18
C SER A 111 1.31 6.52 14.00
N ARG A 112 0.28 6.11 13.27
CA ARG A 112 -0.08 4.71 13.04
C ARG A 112 -0.59 4.51 11.62
N LEU A 113 -0.31 3.33 11.09
CA LEU A 113 -0.84 2.87 9.81
C LEU A 113 -1.53 1.52 10.02
N ARG A 114 -2.74 1.40 9.48
CA ARG A 114 -3.56 0.19 9.53
C ARG A 114 -3.81 -0.36 8.13
N LEU A 115 -4.15 -1.62 8.09
CA LEU A 115 -4.61 -2.30 6.86
C LEU A 115 -5.50 -3.47 7.22
N ASP A 116 -6.30 -3.91 6.27
CA ASP A 116 -7.01 -5.18 6.32
C ASP A 116 -6.51 -6.12 5.21
N SER A 117 -6.57 -7.41 5.46
CA SER A 117 -6.09 -8.44 4.54
C SER A 117 -7.01 -9.65 4.57
N ILE A 118 -7.52 -10.02 3.40
CA ILE A 118 -8.39 -11.19 3.27
C ILE A 118 -7.60 -12.50 3.46
N PRO A 119 -8.27 -13.61 3.85
CA PRO A 119 -7.58 -14.86 4.19
C PRO A 119 -6.68 -15.44 3.11
N SER A 120 -7.00 -15.21 1.84
CA SER A 120 -6.22 -15.72 0.70
C SER A 120 -4.87 -15.00 0.51
N MET A 121 -4.68 -13.84 1.13
CA MET A 121 -3.49 -13.00 0.99
C MET A 121 -2.37 -13.41 1.95
N LYS A 122 -2.02 -14.68 1.99
CA LYS A 122 -1.05 -15.21 2.97
C LYS A 122 0.36 -14.67 2.79
N GLU A 123 0.81 -14.48 1.54
CA GLU A 123 2.13 -13.93 1.25
C GLU A 123 2.24 -12.47 1.71
N ALA A 124 1.19 -11.68 1.47
CA ALA A 124 1.13 -10.30 1.94
C ALA A 124 1.12 -10.24 3.48
N GLN A 125 0.36 -11.11 4.15
CA GLN A 125 0.31 -11.20 5.61
C GLN A 125 1.70 -11.54 6.19
N ALA A 126 2.39 -12.51 5.61
CA ALA A 126 3.74 -12.86 6.01
C ALA A 126 4.72 -11.68 5.83
N LEU A 127 4.58 -10.93 4.75
CA LEU A 127 5.36 -9.71 4.51
C LEU A 127 5.10 -8.67 5.60
N TYR A 128 3.83 -8.39 5.92
CA TYR A 128 3.48 -7.41 6.96
C TYR A 128 4.06 -7.80 8.31
N GLU A 129 3.89 -9.05 8.72
CA GLU A 129 4.43 -9.56 9.98
C GLU A 129 5.96 -9.44 10.02
N SER A 130 6.65 -9.74 8.91
CA SER A 130 8.11 -9.62 8.80
C SER A 130 8.61 -8.17 8.92
N ILE A 131 7.80 -7.19 8.56
CA ILE A 131 8.12 -5.76 8.67
C ILE A 131 7.89 -5.25 10.10
N GLY A 132 7.00 -5.89 10.85
CA GLY A 132 6.69 -5.51 12.22
C GLY A 132 5.24 -5.12 12.48
N PHE A 133 4.35 -5.36 11.51
CA PHE A 133 2.91 -5.21 11.73
C PHE A 133 2.43 -6.24 12.74
N TYR A 134 1.50 -5.83 13.60
CA TYR A 134 0.83 -6.68 14.56
C TYR A 134 -0.67 -6.72 14.29
N GLU A 135 -1.30 -7.85 14.59
CA GLU A 135 -2.73 -8.04 14.40
C GLU A 135 -3.52 -7.26 15.45
N ILE A 136 -4.60 -6.62 15.01
CA ILE A 136 -5.51 -5.83 15.85
C ILE A 136 -6.96 -6.31 15.63
N PRO A 137 -7.90 -5.97 16.53
CA PRO A 137 -9.32 -6.18 16.28
C PRO A 137 -9.80 -5.40 15.06
N ALA A 138 -10.89 -5.89 14.44
CA ALA A 138 -11.50 -5.23 13.30
C ALA A 138 -11.87 -3.76 13.63
N TYR A 139 -11.47 -2.84 12.76
CA TYR A 139 -11.85 -1.43 12.86
C TYR A 139 -12.91 -1.05 11.82
N ARG A 140 -13.29 -1.98 10.96
CA ARG A 140 -14.41 -1.86 10.03
C ARG A 140 -14.99 -3.23 9.74
N HIS A 141 -16.17 -3.27 9.13
CA HIS A 141 -16.73 -4.50 8.60
C HIS A 141 -16.07 -4.83 7.25
N ASN A 142 -15.60 -6.07 7.10
CA ASN A 142 -15.22 -6.64 5.82
C ASN A 142 -16.06 -7.88 5.58
N PRO A 143 -16.81 -7.97 4.46
CA PRO A 143 -17.71 -9.10 4.19
C PRO A 143 -16.97 -10.43 3.96
N ASN A 144 -15.65 -10.41 3.79
CA ASN A 144 -14.85 -11.62 3.69
C ASN A 144 -14.58 -12.17 5.09
N GLU A 145 -15.18 -13.32 5.42
CA GLU A 145 -14.93 -13.99 6.70
C GLU A 145 -13.46 -14.36 6.85
N GLY A 146 -12.91 -14.19 8.05
CA GLY A 146 -11.51 -14.46 8.35
C GLY A 146 -10.54 -13.35 7.95
N THR A 147 -11.04 -12.18 7.55
CA THR A 147 -10.20 -11.01 7.30
C THR A 147 -9.41 -10.63 8.54
N LYS A 148 -8.12 -10.41 8.37
CA LYS A 148 -7.21 -9.94 9.42
C LYS A 148 -6.97 -8.46 9.31
N TYR A 149 -6.80 -7.82 10.45
CA TYR A 149 -6.52 -6.39 10.58
C TYR A 149 -5.17 -6.20 11.24
N TYR A 150 -4.37 -5.32 10.69
CA TYR A 150 -3.00 -5.06 11.15
C TYR A 150 -2.76 -3.57 11.39
N GLU A 151 -1.83 -3.31 12.28
CA GLU A 151 -1.37 -1.96 12.59
C GLU A 151 0.15 -1.95 12.74
N ILE A 152 0.77 -0.82 12.47
CA ILE A 152 2.17 -0.55 12.79
C ILE A 152 2.30 0.87 13.32
N GLU A 153 3.14 1.06 14.35
CA GLU A 153 3.51 2.39 14.83
C GLU A 153 4.60 2.99 13.95
N LEU A 154 4.41 4.24 13.52
CA LEU A 154 5.28 4.89 12.54
C LEU A 154 6.49 5.60 13.15
N HIS A 155 6.52 5.79 14.45
CA HIS A 155 7.58 6.54 15.15
C HIS A 155 8.36 5.69 16.16
N ASN A 156 8.30 4.35 16.07
CA ASN A 156 9.10 3.52 16.96
C ASN A 156 10.57 3.47 16.49
N LYS A 157 11.47 3.22 17.45
CA LYS A 157 12.91 3.18 17.17
C LYS A 157 13.31 2.09 16.18
N SER A 158 12.62 0.96 16.18
CA SER A 158 12.89 -0.16 15.28
C SER A 158 12.60 0.19 13.83
N MET A 159 11.48 0.86 13.57
CA MET A 159 11.11 1.31 12.23
C MET A 159 12.06 2.41 11.73
N ASN A 160 12.42 3.36 12.59
CA ASN A 160 13.39 4.39 12.24
C ASN A 160 14.76 3.79 11.89
N LEU A 161 15.18 2.73 12.58
CA LEU A 161 16.43 2.05 12.30
C LEU A 161 16.36 1.28 10.96
N MET A 162 15.24 0.65 10.67
CA MET A 162 15.00 -0.05 9.41
C MET A 162 15.04 0.90 8.21
N LEU A 163 14.41 2.06 8.33
CA LEU A 163 14.38 3.09 7.29
C LEU A 163 15.77 3.70 7.05
N ARG A 164 16.54 3.95 8.12
CA ARG A 164 17.91 4.50 8.03
C ARG A 164 18.92 3.54 7.38
N LYS A 165 18.78 2.23 7.59
CA LYS A 165 19.71 1.24 7.02
C LYS A 165 19.64 1.15 5.50
N ARG A 166 18.54 1.55 4.88
CA ARG A 166 18.39 1.54 3.42
C ARG A 166 18.85 2.82 2.73
N ASP A 167 18.79 3.96 3.42
CA ASP A 167 19.34 5.22 2.88
C ASP A 167 20.88 5.17 2.74
N LEU A 168 21.52 4.19 3.38
CA LEU A 168 22.97 3.98 3.30
C LEU A 168 23.41 2.96 2.23
N THR A 169 22.45 2.35 1.51
CA THR A 169 22.72 1.32 0.49
C THR A 169 22.30 1.72 -0.93
N THR A 170 22.00 3.00 -1.15
CA THR A 170 21.73 3.57 -2.49
C THR A 170 22.91 4.38 -2.98
#